data_d5239acc205706db8a927b01e42d3583
#
_entry.id   d5239acc205706db8a927b01e42d3583
#
_cell.length_a   1.000
_cell.length_b   1.000
_cell.length_c   1.000
_cell.angle_alpha   90.00
_cell.angle_beta   90.00
_cell.angle_gamma   90.00
#
_symmetry.space_group_name_H-M   'P 1'
#
loop_
_entity.id
_entity.type
_entity.pdbx_description
1 polymer ?
#
loop_
_entity_poly.entity_id
_entity_poly.type
_entity_poly.pdbx_seq_one_letter_code
_entity_poly.pdbx_strand_id
1 'polypeptide(L)'
;MNDVVDRLRPGFVVEVASNDGYLLGHVVDRGVRCLGIEPSANVGAVARERGVPTVTEFLSPEVGARVRAEHGPADVVVANNVYAHIPDVVGFTQGLRALVADDGWVSIEVQHLLTLMELNQYDTIYHEHFQYYSVASARQALAGGGLALVDVELLPTHGGSIRLWARPMELGAAVSDRVGEVIAREQAAGLLDISGYGQFADRVAKVRRDLLAFLVRAADEGRSVVGYGAPGKGNTLLNHCGIRPDLLAYTVDRNPYKHGRFTPGTRVPIFPPERIAADRPDYVLVLPWNLKAELTDQLSYVRDWGGKLVFPIPSLEIV
;
A
#
# COMPACT_ATOMS: atom_id res chain seq x y z
N MET A 1 0.33 14.94 -1.18
CA MET A 1 0.04 15.86 -2.31
C MET A 1 0.39 17.31 -1.97
N ASN A 2 0.00 17.84 -0.82
CA ASN A 2 0.32 19.22 -0.43
C ASN A 2 1.81 19.55 -0.59
N ASP A 3 2.71 18.72 -0.06
CA ASP A 3 4.17 18.91 -0.17
C ASP A 3 4.66 18.92 -1.64
N VAL A 4 4.03 18.13 -2.51
CA VAL A 4 4.35 18.08 -3.96
C VAL A 4 3.99 19.41 -4.61
N VAL A 5 2.78 19.93 -4.34
CA VAL A 5 2.29 21.20 -4.88
C VAL A 5 3.14 22.36 -4.34
N ASP A 6 3.46 22.37 -3.05
CA ASP A 6 4.24 23.44 -2.42
C ASP A 6 5.69 23.47 -2.94
N ARG A 7 6.30 22.30 -3.12
CA ARG A 7 7.69 22.14 -3.57
C ARG A 7 7.86 22.47 -5.07
N LEU A 8 6.95 21.94 -5.92
CA LEU A 8 7.11 21.97 -7.37
C LEU A 8 6.30 23.10 -8.04
N ARG A 9 5.27 23.63 -7.37
CA ARG A 9 4.36 24.68 -7.88
C ARG A 9 3.84 24.39 -9.29
N PRO A 10 3.29 23.18 -9.54
CA PRO A 10 2.87 22.77 -10.87
C PRO A 10 1.66 23.58 -11.35
N GLY A 11 1.59 23.86 -12.65
CA GLY A 11 0.40 24.38 -13.31
C GLY A 11 -0.60 23.28 -13.65
N PHE A 12 -0.12 22.05 -13.89
CA PHE A 12 -0.96 20.89 -14.20
C PHE A 12 -0.46 19.59 -13.58
N VAL A 13 -1.34 18.90 -12.84
CA VAL A 13 -1.07 17.63 -12.17
C VAL A 13 -1.95 16.52 -12.78
N VAL A 14 -1.36 15.38 -13.14
CA VAL A 14 -2.08 14.16 -13.51
C VAL A 14 -1.83 13.08 -12.47
N GLU A 15 -2.88 12.44 -11.97
CA GLU A 15 -2.77 11.27 -11.10
C GLU A 15 -3.26 10.02 -11.84
N VAL A 16 -2.45 8.97 -11.83
CA VAL A 16 -2.79 7.66 -12.39
C VAL A 16 -3.24 6.72 -11.28
N ALA A 17 -4.33 5.98 -11.51
CA ALA A 17 -5.12 5.27 -10.50
C ALA A 17 -5.64 6.24 -9.43
N SER A 18 -6.27 7.33 -9.89
CA SER A 18 -6.71 8.45 -9.06
C SER A 18 -7.85 8.10 -8.11
N ASN A 19 -8.40 6.90 -8.20
CA ASN A 19 -9.47 6.41 -7.35
C ASN A 19 -10.67 7.40 -7.35
N ASP A 20 -11.29 7.64 -6.21
CA ASP A 20 -12.41 8.57 -6.03
C ASP A 20 -11.97 10.05 -5.98
N GLY A 21 -10.74 10.36 -6.40
CA GLY A 21 -10.21 11.73 -6.45
C GLY A 21 -9.78 12.30 -5.10
N TYR A 22 -9.71 11.49 -4.05
CA TYR A 22 -9.38 11.97 -2.69
C TYR A 22 -8.05 12.73 -2.62
N LEU A 23 -7.06 12.32 -3.39
CA LEU A 23 -5.74 12.96 -3.41
C LEU A 23 -5.74 14.22 -4.30
N LEU A 24 -6.38 14.15 -5.48
CA LEU A 24 -6.50 15.31 -6.38
C LEU A 24 -7.43 16.40 -5.83
N GLY A 25 -8.35 16.07 -4.92
CA GLY A 25 -9.14 17.07 -4.21
C GLY A 25 -8.29 18.15 -3.55
N HIS A 26 -7.14 17.78 -2.97
CA HIS A 26 -6.19 18.74 -2.41
C HIS A 26 -5.51 19.65 -3.47
N VAL A 27 -5.46 19.19 -4.72
CA VAL A 27 -4.95 20.00 -5.85
C VAL A 27 -6.01 20.98 -6.33
N VAL A 28 -7.27 20.52 -6.43
CA VAL A 28 -8.44 21.35 -6.74
C VAL A 28 -8.62 22.48 -5.73
N ASP A 29 -8.54 22.17 -4.43
CA ASP A 29 -8.66 23.14 -3.33
C ASP A 29 -7.64 24.28 -3.43
N ARG A 30 -6.52 24.05 -4.10
CA ARG A 30 -5.45 25.04 -4.33
C ARG A 30 -5.56 25.79 -5.66
N GLY A 31 -6.63 25.52 -6.42
CA GLY A 31 -6.84 26.13 -7.73
C GLY A 31 -5.85 25.67 -8.81
N VAL A 32 -5.15 24.54 -8.60
CA VAL A 32 -4.23 23.96 -9.57
C VAL A 32 -5.01 23.04 -10.50
N ARG A 33 -4.73 23.12 -11.79
CA ARG A 33 -5.36 22.24 -12.77
C ARG A 33 -4.94 20.79 -12.54
N CYS A 34 -5.90 19.86 -12.59
CA CYS A 34 -5.61 18.45 -12.42
C CYS A 34 -6.46 17.55 -13.34
N LEU A 35 -6.03 16.30 -13.50
CA LEU A 35 -6.74 15.24 -14.21
C LEU A 35 -6.45 13.90 -13.54
N GLY A 36 -7.49 13.11 -13.29
CA GLY A 36 -7.38 11.71 -12.87
C GLY A 36 -7.44 10.76 -14.06
N ILE A 37 -6.69 9.65 -14.00
CA ILE A 37 -6.84 8.48 -14.88
C ILE A 37 -7.19 7.31 -13.98
N GLU A 38 -8.44 6.80 -14.07
CA GLU A 38 -8.98 5.75 -13.20
C GLU A 38 -9.80 4.75 -14.04
N PRO A 39 -9.41 3.46 -14.11
CA PRO A 39 -10.11 2.50 -14.95
C PRO A 39 -11.51 2.12 -14.46
N SER A 40 -11.79 2.27 -13.16
CA SER A 40 -13.08 1.91 -12.57
C SER A 40 -14.13 2.99 -12.78
N ALA A 41 -15.08 2.77 -13.67
CA ALA A 41 -16.07 3.75 -14.06
C ALA A 41 -16.90 4.31 -12.90
N ASN A 42 -17.31 3.45 -11.95
CA ASN A 42 -18.06 3.83 -10.75
C ASN A 42 -17.23 4.69 -9.79
N VAL A 43 -15.96 4.38 -9.63
CA VAL A 43 -15.04 5.13 -8.76
C VAL A 43 -14.69 6.48 -9.40
N GLY A 44 -14.39 6.50 -10.70
CA GLY A 44 -14.16 7.73 -11.47
C GLY A 44 -15.41 8.65 -11.53
N ALA A 45 -16.63 8.10 -11.44
CA ALA A 45 -17.85 8.90 -11.32
C ALA A 45 -17.85 9.69 -9.99
N VAL A 46 -17.48 9.06 -8.88
CA VAL A 46 -17.36 9.73 -7.57
C VAL A 46 -16.30 10.84 -7.62
N ALA A 47 -15.15 10.59 -8.28
CA ALA A 47 -14.13 11.62 -8.45
C ALA A 47 -14.68 12.86 -9.19
N ARG A 48 -15.42 12.64 -10.30
CA ARG A 48 -16.06 13.74 -11.06
C ARG A 48 -17.09 14.50 -10.24
N GLU A 49 -17.90 13.82 -9.41
CA GLU A 49 -18.83 14.47 -8.48
C GLU A 49 -18.13 15.36 -7.44
N ARG A 50 -16.89 15.02 -7.09
CA ARG A 50 -16.02 15.84 -6.22
C ARG A 50 -15.28 16.96 -6.97
N GLY A 51 -15.57 17.17 -8.23
CA GLY A 51 -14.95 18.22 -9.03
C GLY A 51 -13.57 17.84 -9.61
N VAL A 52 -13.18 16.56 -9.58
CA VAL A 52 -11.93 16.06 -10.16
C VAL A 52 -12.22 15.51 -11.57
N PRO A 53 -11.79 16.19 -12.65
CA PRO A 53 -11.89 15.65 -14.00
C PRO A 53 -11.17 14.30 -14.08
N THR A 54 -11.84 13.28 -14.66
CA THR A 54 -11.30 11.91 -14.64
C THR A 54 -11.58 11.20 -15.96
N VAL A 55 -10.53 10.65 -16.59
CA VAL A 55 -10.56 9.74 -17.74
C VAL A 55 -10.71 8.32 -17.23
N THR A 56 -11.68 7.55 -17.78
CA THR A 56 -11.96 6.18 -17.33
C THR A 56 -11.29 5.17 -18.25
N GLU A 57 -9.99 4.98 -18.07
CA GLU A 57 -9.16 4.05 -18.86
C GLU A 57 -7.96 3.53 -18.03
N PHE A 58 -7.39 2.40 -18.46
CA PHE A 58 -6.07 1.99 -18.00
C PHE A 58 -4.99 2.83 -18.71
N LEU A 59 -3.94 3.22 -17.97
CA LEU A 59 -2.83 3.91 -18.59
C LEU A 59 -2.03 2.95 -19.49
N SER A 60 -1.84 3.38 -20.75
CA SER A 60 -0.92 2.81 -21.73
C SER A 60 -0.13 3.93 -22.39
N PRO A 61 0.90 3.63 -23.21
CA PRO A 61 1.60 4.65 -24.00
C PRO A 61 0.66 5.47 -24.90
N GLU A 62 -0.32 4.81 -25.52
CA GLU A 62 -1.31 5.44 -26.42
C GLU A 62 -2.26 6.36 -25.64
N VAL A 63 -2.76 5.90 -24.49
CA VAL A 63 -3.62 6.71 -23.61
C VAL A 63 -2.84 7.91 -23.07
N GLY A 64 -1.59 7.72 -22.65
CA GLY A 64 -0.72 8.80 -22.22
C GLY A 64 -0.50 9.86 -23.29
N ALA A 65 -0.18 9.43 -24.52
CA ALA A 65 0.01 10.34 -25.66
C ALA A 65 -1.28 11.09 -26.03
N ARG A 66 -2.43 10.41 -26.02
CA ARG A 66 -3.72 11.03 -26.30
C ARG A 66 -4.10 12.07 -25.23
N VAL A 67 -3.97 11.71 -23.94
CA VAL A 67 -4.25 12.65 -22.83
C VAL A 67 -3.34 13.88 -22.91
N ARG A 68 -2.05 13.69 -23.24
CA ARG A 68 -1.13 14.82 -23.46
C ARG A 68 -1.57 15.69 -24.64
N ALA A 69 -2.07 15.11 -25.73
CA ALA A 69 -2.55 15.87 -26.88
C ALA A 69 -3.82 16.67 -26.57
N GLU A 70 -4.74 16.12 -25.79
CA GLU A 70 -6.02 16.73 -25.43
C GLU A 70 -5.90 17.78 -24.32
N HIS A 71 -5.03 17.52 -23.34
CA HIS A 71 -4.95 18.31 -22.10
C HIS A 71 -3.60 19.05 -21.92
N GLY A 72 -2.63 18.82 -22.79
CA GLY A 72 -1.28 19.32 -22.64
C GLY A 72 -0.40 18.42 -21.74
N PRO A 73 0.93 18.66 -21.72
CA PRO A 73 1.86 17.93 -20.90
C PRO A 73 1.66 18.26 -19.41
N ALA A 74 1.79 17.26 -18.55
CA ALA A 74 1.68 17.44 -17.11
C ALA A 74 3.03 17.87 -16.49
N ASP A 75 3.03 18.90 -15.65
CA ASP A 75 4.21 19.30 -14.89
C ASP A 75 4.58 18.24 -13.85
N VAL A 76 3.55 17.58 -13.29
CA VAL A 76 3.73 16.49 -12.33
C VAL A 76 2.75 15.36 -12.66
N VAL A 77 3.28 14.14 -12.78
CA VAL A 77 2.50 12.90 -12.85
C VAL A 77 2.68 12.13 -11.54
N VAL A 78 1.58 11.73 -10.91
CA VAL A 78 1.58 10.99 -9.65
C VAL A 78 0.99 9.59 -9.85
N ALA A 79 1.62 8.56 -9.26
CA ALA A 79 1.17 7.18 -9.32
C ALA A 79 1.42 6.50 -7.95
N ASN A 80 0.49 6.65 -7.01
CA ASN A 80 0.65 6.13 -5.66
C ASN A 80 0.00 4.77 -5.51
N ASN A 81 0.76 3.80 -4.98
CA ASN A 81 0.28 2.44 -4.64
C ASN A 81 -0.39 1.70 -5.81
N VAL A 82 0.02 1.98 -7.05
CA VAL A 82 -0.45 1.33 -8.26
C VAL A 82 0.66 0.55 -8.97
N TYR A 83 1.91 0.97 -8.87
CA TYR A 83 3.04 0.43 -9.64
C TYR A 83 3.26 -1.08 -9.39
N ALA A 84 2.97 -1.56 -8.16
CA ALA A 84 3.02 -2.99 -7.82
C ALA A 84 1.90 -3.82 -8.47
N HIS A 85 0.78 -3.19 -8.88
CA HIS A 85 -0.37 -3.84 -9.47
C HIS A 85 -0.31 -3.96 -11.01
N ILE A 86 0.78 -3.51 -11.63
CA ILE A 86 0.88 -3.42 -13.09
C ILE A 86 1.63 -4.64 -13.65
N PRO A 87 0.98 -5.49 -14.47
CA PRO A 87 1.66 -6.62 -15.11
C PRO A 87 2.75 -6.19 -16.10
N ASP A 88 2.45 -5.22 -16.96
CA ASP A 88 3.38 -4.61 -17.91
C ASP A 88 3.92 -3.28 -17.37
N VAL A 89 4.92 -3.36 -16.49
CA VAL A 89 5.51 -2.18 -15.85
C VAL A 89 6.24 -1.28 -16.84
N VAL A 90 6.82 -1.84 -17.90
CA VAL A 90 7.54 -1.05 -18.91
C VAL A 90 6.54 -0.23 -19.73
N GLY A 91 5.48 -0.84 -20.25
CA GLY A 91 4.42 -0.14 -20.97
C GLY A 91 3.73 0.93 -20.11
N PHE A 92 3.46 0.62 -18.83
CA PHE A 92 2.92 1.60 -17.90
C PHE A 92 3.87 2.80 -17.70
N THR A 93 5.17 2.54 -17.54
CA THR A 93 6.19 3.59 -17.39
C THR A 93 6.32 4.44 -18.64
N GLN A 94 6.22 3.83 -19.82
CA GLN A 94 6.14 4.56 -21.10
C GLN A 94 4.90 5.47 -21.15
N GLY A 95 3.76 5.01 -20.63
CA GLY A 95 2.55 5.81 -20.46
C GLY A 95 2.78 7.03 -19.54
N LEU A 96 3.46 6.85 -18.40
CA LEU A 96 3.86 7.95 -17.52
C LEU A 96 4.79 8.94 -18.25
N ARG A 97 5.77 8.41 -19.02
CA ARG A 97 6.68 9.25 -19.83
C ARG A 97 5.94 10.04 -20.89
N ALA A 98 4.92 9.45 -21.51
CA ALA A 98 4.09 10.13 -22.52
C ALA A 98 3.27 11.28 -21.93
N LEU A 99 2.81 11.16 -20.67
CA LEU A 99 2.03 12.18 -19.96
C LEU A 99 2.86 13.36 -19.50
N VAL A 100 4.05 13.11 -18.95
CA VAL A 100 4.87 14.12 -18.27
C VAL A 100 5.50 15.09 -19.27
N ALA A 101 5.61 16.37 -18.90
CA ALA A 101 6.34 17.38 -19.66
C ALA A 101 7.82 16.99 -19.80
N ASP A 102 8.51 17.55 -20.80
CA ASP A 102 9.91 17.20 -21.06
C ASP A 102 10.86 17.67 -19.92
N ASP A 103 10.42 18.64 -19.11
CA ASP A 103 11.06 19.11 -17.89
C ASP A 103 10.22 18.83 -16.62
N GLY A 104 9.20 17.96 -16.73
CA GLY A 104 8.28 17.62 -15.64
C GLY A 104 8.81 16.54 -14.70
N TRP A 105 8.00 16.22 -13.70
CA TRP A 105 8.29 15.26 -12.65
C TRP A 105 7.31 14.09 -12.63
N VAL A 106 7.81 12.91 -12.33
CA VAL A 106 6.99 11.72 -12.01
C VAL A 106 7.26 11.34 -10.58
N SER A 107 6.21 11.20 -9.77
CA SER A 107 6.25 10.73 -8.38
C SER A 107 5.51 9.40 -8.27
N ILE A 108 6.22 8.35 -7.85
CA ILE A 108 5.63 7.01 -7.65
C ILE A 108 5.83 6.62 -6.20
N GLU A 109 4.73 6.31 -5.50
CA GLU A 109 4.81 5.69 -4.17
C GLU A 109 4.51 4.20 -4.27
N VAL A 110 5.39 3.38 -3.70
CA VAL A 110 5.25 1.92 -3.67
C VAL A 110 5.89 1.35 -2.40
N GLN A 111 5.40 0.20 -1.94
CA GLN A 111 5.96 -0.48 -0.77
C GLN A 111 7.43 -0.85 -1.00
N HIS A 112 8.29 -0.60 0.00
CA HIS A 112 9.71 -0.88 -0.07
C HIS A 112 10.00 -2.34 0.29
N LEU A 113 10.59 -3.09 -0.62
CA LEU A 113 10.89 -4.51 -0.43
C LEU A 113 11.80 -4.76 0.79
N LEU A 114 12.82 -3.92 1.00
CA LEU A 114 13.70 -4.06 2.17
C LEU A 114 12.91 -3.95 3.47
N THR A 115 12.08 -2.90 3.59
CA THR A 115 11.25 -2.69 4.78
C THR A 115 10.23 -3.81 4.97
N LEU A 116 9.64 -4.31 3.87
CA LEU A 116 8.76 -5.49 3.91
C LEU A 116 9.47 -6.68 4.54
N MET A 117 10.70 -6.95 4.12
CA MET A 117 11.47 -8.08 4.65
C MET A 117 11.96 -7.84 6.08
N GLU A 118 12.47 -6.64 6.41
CA GLU A 118 12.94 -6.28 7.75
C GLU A 118 11.80 -6.38 8.80
N LEU A 119 10.59 -5.98 8.44
CA LEU A 119 9.41 -5.97 9.31
C LEU A 119 8.47 -7.16 9.10
N ASN A 120 8.91 -8.22 8.42
CA ASN A 120 8.14 -9.44 8.20
C ASN A 120 6.74 -9.23 7.61
N GLN A 121 6.57 -8.23 6.74
CA GLN A 121 5.26 -7.84 6.18
C GLN A 121 4.83 -8.77 5.03
N TYR A 122 5.02 -10.07 5.20
CA TYR A 122 4.76 -11.08 4.16
C TYR A 122 3.27 -11.19 3.78
N ASP A 123 2.38 -10.73 4.65
CA ASP A 123 0.94 -10.71 4.41
C ASP A 123 0.52 -9.72 3.31
N THR A 124 1.44 -8.86 2.86
CA THR A 124 1.26 -8.02 1.67
C THR A 124 1.60 -8.77 0.38
N ILE A 125 2.11 -10.02 0.46
CA ILE A 125 2.40 -10.86 -0.70
C ILE A 125 1.12 -11.60 -1.10
N TYR A 126 0.35 -11.01 -2.01
CA TYR A 126 -0.88 -11.57 -2.56
C TYR A 126 -0.99 -11.30 -4.07
N HIS A 127 -1.92 -11.99 -4.73
CA HIS A 127 -2.00 -12.08 -6.19
C HIS A 127 -2.22 -10.74 -6.93
N GLU A 128 -2.69 -9.68 -6.25
CA GLU A 128 -2.85 -8.35 -6.85
C GLU A 128 -1.51 -7.60 -6.98
N HIS A 129 -0.47 -8.00 -6.21
CA HIS A 129 0.86 -7.45 -6.31
C HIS A 129 1.70 -8.30 -7.26
N PHE A 130 1.88 -7.85 -8.49
CA PHE A 130 2.71 -8.52 -9.48
C PHE A 130 4.20 -8.39 -9.17
N GLN A 131 4.59 -7.29 -8.51
CA GLN A 131 5.99 -6.96 -8.26
C GLN A 131 6.18 -6.33 -6.88
N TYR A 132 7.42 -6.48 -6.36
CA TYR A 132 7.88 -5.90 -5.11
C TYR A 132 9.18 -5.15 -5.41
N TYR A 133 9.26 -3.87 -5.00
CA TYR A 133 10.32 -3.00 -5.45
C TYR A 133 11.37 -2.74 -4.37
N SER A 134 12.63 -2.98 -4.73
CA SER A 134 13.78 -2.25 -4.20
C SER A 134 14.02 -1.00 -5.04
N VAL A 135 14.77 -0.04 -4.53
CA VAL A 135 15.19 1.15 -5.32
C VAL A 135 16.02 0.72 -6.53
N ALA A 136 16.86 -0.30 -6.36
CA ALA A 136 17.66 -0.86 -7.46
C ALA A 136 16.77 -1.41 -8.60
N SER A 137 15.74 -2.21 -8.28
CA SER A 137 14.84 -2.78 -9.30
C SER A 137 13.91 -1.71 -9.90
N ALA A 138 13.41 -0.78 -9.08
CA ALA A 138 12.58 0.32 -9.55
C ALA A 138 13.33 1.23 -10.53
N ARG A 139 14.61 1.51 -10.29
CA ARG A 139 15.47 2.26 -11.21
C ARG A 139 15.55 1.61 -12.59
N GLN A 140 15.66 0.28 -12.63
CA GLN A 140 15.71 -0.45 -13.91
C GLN A 140 14.36 -0.41 -14.64
N ALA A 141 13.24 -0.61 -13.90
CA ALA A 141 11.90 -0.54 -14.47
C ALA A 141 11.60 0.86 -15.05
N LEU A 142 11.95 1.92 -14.35
CA LEU A 142 11.80 3.30 -14.80
C LEU A 142 12.64 3.57 -16.07
N ALA A 143 13.90 3.12 -16.09
CA ALA A 143 14.79 3.28 -17.24
C ALA A 143 14.25 2.55 -18.48
N GLY A 144 13.66 1.35 -18.31
CA GLY A 144 13.01 0.62 -19.39
C GLY A 144 11.84 1.36 -20.05
N GLY A 145 11.19 2.28 -19.34
CA GLY A 145 10.11 3.12 -19.86
C GLY A 145 10.52 4.56 -20.21
N GLY A 146 11.82 4.89 -20.22
CA GLY A 146 12.31 6.22 -20.61
C GLY A 146 12.34 7.26 -19.47
N LEU A 147 12.27 6.82 -18.20
CA LEU A 147 12.36 7.67 -17.02
C LEU A 147 13.65 7.41 -16.24
N ALA A 148 14.34 8.46 -15.82
CA ALA A 148 15.49 8.39 -14.93
C ALA A 148 15.05 8.58 -13.48
N LEU A 149 15.37 7.65 -12.57
CA LEU A 149 15.22 7.85 -11.13
C LEU A 149 16.26 8.88 -10.68
N VAL A 150 15.79 10.02 -10.16
CA VAL A 150 16.67 11.13 -9.76
C VAL A 150 16.71 11.33 -8.24
N ASP A 151 15.69 10.88 -7.51
CA ASP A 151 15.65 10.99 -6.05
C ASP A 151 14.74 9.94 -5.43
N VAL A 152 14.89 9.66 -4.13
CA VAL A 152 14.08 8.73 -3.36
C VAL A 152 13.82 9.24 -1.95
N GLU A 153 12.61 9.02 -1.44
CA GLU A 153 12.22 9.30 -0.07
C GLU A 153 11.70 8.02 0.59
N LEU A 154 12.12 7.75 1.83
CA LEU A 154 11.55 6.69 2.65
C LEU A 154 10.36 7.24 3.42
N LEU A 155 9.20 6.57 3.30
CA LEU A 155 7.95 7.00 3.90
C LEU A 155 7.45 5.96 4.91
N PRO A 156 6.81 6.40 6.03
CA PRO A 156 6.23 5.48 7.00
C PRO A 156 4.87 4.90 6.55
N THR A 157 4.31 5.38 5.44
CA THR A 157 3.01 4.95 4.92
C THR A 157 3.00 3.46 4.62
N HIS A 158 1.84 2.82 4.82
CA HIS A 158 1.59 1.40 4.56
C HIS A 158 2.54 0.40 5.25
N GLY A 159 3.25 0.85 6.29
CA GLY A 159 4.26 0.04 6.99
C GLY A 159 5.67 0.20 6.44
N GLY A 160 5.89 1.15 5.53
CA GLY A 160 7.16 1.51 4.92
C GLY A 160 7.12 1.49 3.40
N SER A 161 7.03 2.67 2.81
CA SER A 161 7.02 2.89 1.35
C SER A 161 8.28 3.63 0.91
N ILE A 162 8.55 3.57 -0.39
CA ILE A 162 9.47 4.47 -1.06
C ILE A 162 8.66 5.39 -1.99
N ARG A 163 9.00 6.66 -1.98
CA ARG A 163 8.60 7.59 -3.02
C ARG A 163 9.75 7.79 -3.98
N LEU A 164 9.53 7.41 -5.22
CA LEU A 164 10.48 7.52 -6.32
C LEU A 164 10.20 8.82 -7.06
N TRP A 165 11.20 9.66 -7.21
CA TRP A 165 11.14 10.85 -8.04
C TRP A 165 11.88 10.60 -9.33
N ALA A 166 11.17 10.65 -10.45
CA ALA A 166 11.74 10.41 -11.75
C ALA A 166 11.52 11.60 -12.71
N ARG A 167 12.35 11.68 -13.70
CA ARG A 167 12.30 12.68 -14.78
C ARG A 167 12.51 12.01 -16.13
N PRO A 168 12.10 12.66 -17.24
CA PRO A 168 12.45 12.19 -18.56
C PRO A 168 13.96 11.95 -18.68
N MET A 169 14.34 10.78 -19.22
CA MET A 169 15.75 10.37 -19.28
C MET A 169 16.59 11.31 -20.14
N GLU A 170 15.97 11.86 -21.19
CA GLU A 170 16.59 12.77 -22.15
C GLU A 170 17.04 14.10 -21.50
N LEU A 171 16.46 14.44 -20.35
CA LEU A 171 16.80 15.66 -19.63
C LEU A 171 18.20 15.60 -18.99
N GLY A 172 18.76 14.39 -18.76
CA GLY A 172 20.05 14.21 -18.11
C GLY A 172 20.12 14.82 -16.69
N ALA A 173 19.00 14.78 -15.96
CA ALA A 173 18.91 15.38 -14.62
C ALA A 173 19.87 14.72 -13.64
N ALA A 174 20.47 15.53 -12.74
CA ALA A 174 21.36 15.04 -11.70
C ALA A 174 20.62 14.09 -10.73
N VAL A 175 21.29 13.02 -10.34
CA VAL A 175 20.77 12.01 -9.40
C VAL A 175 21.24 12.39 -7.99
N SER A 176 20.32 12.37 -7.02
CA SER A 176 20.60 12.60 -5.60
C SER A 176 21.43 11.46 -5.01
N ASP A 177 22.34 11.81 -4.09
CA ASP A 177 23.15 10.83 -3.33
C ASP A 177 22.28 9.81 -2.57
N ARG A 178 21.07 10.20 -2.14
CA ARG A 178 20.10 9.33 -1.46
C ARG A 178 19.76 8.07 -2.25
N VAL A 179 19.73 8.15 -3.58
CA VAL A 179 19.50 6.97 -4.44
C VAL A 179 20.63 5.95 -4.25
N GLY A 180 21.88 6.42 -4.26
CA GLY A 180 23.06 5.59 -4.01
C GLY A 180 23.07 5.01 -2.60
N GLU A 181 22.77 5.82 -1.60
CA GLU A 181 22.70 5.40 -0.18
C GLU A 181 21.68 4.30 0.06
N VAL A 182 20.45 4.44 -0.47
CA VAL A 182 19.42 3.42 -0.30
C VAL A 182 19.78 2.14 -1.04
N ILE A 183 20.30 2.20 -2.28
CA ILE A 183 20.78 1.02 -3.01
C ILE A 183 21.92 0.33 -2.25
N ALA A 184 22.86 1.06 -1.66
CA ALA A 184 23.94 0.47 -0.86
C ALA A 184 23.38 -0.25 0.39
N ARG A 185 22.36 0.30 1.05
CA ARG A 185 21.65 -0.34 2.16
C ARG A 185 20.93 -1.62 1.70
N GLU A 186 20.25 -1.61 0.56
CA GLU A 186 19.60 -2.78 -0.03
C GLU A 186 20.62 -3.88 -0.35
N GLN A 187 21.77 -3.51 -0.90
CA GLN A 187 22.87 -4.44 -1.20
C GLN A 187 23.46 -5.03 0.08
N ALA A 188 23.72 -4.21 1.10
CA ALA A 188 24.25 -4.67 2.38
C ALA A 188 23.27 -5.62 3.11
N ALA A 189 21.97 -5.46 2.89
CA ALA A 189 20.92 -6.37 3.39
C ALA A 189 20.73 -7.63 2.54
N GLY A 190 21.49 -7.80 1.44
CA GLY A 190 21.47 -8.98 0.59
C GLY A 190 20.33 -9.01 -0.44
N LEU A 191 19.62 -7.89 -0.68
CA LEU A 191 18.50 -7.88 -1.62
C LEU A 191 18.90 -8.14 -3.08
N LEU A 192 20.15 -7.94 -3.43
CA LEU A 192 20.64 -8.15 -4.79
C LEU A 192 21.13 -9.59 -5.02
N ASP A 193 21.08 -10.44 -3.98
CA ASP A 193 21.49 -11.83 -4.02
C ASP A 193 20.39 -12.74 -3.43
N ILE A 194 20.14 -13.90 -4.06
CA ILE A 194 19.12 -14.85 -3.61
C ILE A 194 19.36 -15.34 -2.16
N SER A 195 20.61 -15.36 -1.71
CA SER A 195 20.97 -15.79 -0.34
C SER A 195 20.36 -14.87 0.75
N GLY A 196 20.14 -13.60 0.46
CA GLY A 196 19.53 -12.66 1.40
C GLY A 196 18.08 -12.96 1.74
N TYR A 197 17.40 -13.74 0.89
CA TYR A 197 15.97 -14.06 1.08
C TYR A 197 15.74 -15.27 2.02
N GLY A 198 16.71 -16.12 2.24
CA GLY A 198 16.58 -17.34 3.06
C GLY A 198 16.12 -17.02 4.50
N GLN A 199 16.74 -16.07 5.16
CA GLN A 199 16.38 -15.65 6.52
C GLN A 199 14.97 -15.05 6.63
N PHE A 200 14.45 -14.45 5.55
CA PHE A 200 13.09 -13.93 5.54
C PHE A 200 12.07 -15.07 5.64
N ALA A 201 12.26 -16.17 4.91
CA ALA A 201 11.37 -17.34 5.01
C ALA A 201 11.32 -17.91 6.43
N ASP A 202 12.47 -17.99 7.13
CA ASP A 202 12.53 -18.47 8.52
C ASP A 202 11.78 -17.55 9.48
N ARG A 203 11.91 -16.23 9.31
CA ARG A 203 11.17 -15.24 10.11
C ARG A 203 9.66 -15.32 9.86
N VAL A 204 9.22 -15.48 8.61
CA VAL A 204 7.81 -15.69 8.26
C VAL A 204 7.27 -16.96 8.92
N ALA A 205 8.02 -18.07 8.84
CA ALA A 205 7.65 -19.31 9.50
C ALA A 205 7.55 -19.15 11.03
N LYS A 206 8.42 -18.32 11.63
CA LYS A 206 8.37 -18.01 13.08
C LYS A 206 7.10 -17.21 13.42
N VAL A 207 6.77 -16.15 12.68
CA VAL A 207 5.53 -15.36 12.91
C VAL A 207 4.30 -16.27 12.88
N ARG A 208 4.22 -17.18 11.89
CA ARG A 208 3.13 -18.17 11.78
C ARG A 208 3.06 -19.05 13.03
N ARG A 209 4.19 -19.63 13.49
CA ARG A 209 4.23 -20.51 14.68
C ARG A 209 3.82 -19.77 15.94
N ASP A 210 4.34 -18.55 16.15
CA ASP A 210 4.07 -17.76 17.33
C ASP A 210 2.58 -17.39 17.42
N LEU A 211 1.97 -16.97 16.29
CA LEU A 211 0.56 -16.65 16.25
C LEU A 211 -0.33 -17.88 16.49
N LEU A 212 -0.02 -19.02 15.87
CA LEU A 212 -0.78 -20.26 16.08
C LEU A 212 -0.63 -20.77 17.53
N ALA A 213 0.57 -20.74 18.10
CA ALA A 213 0.79 -21.15 19.50
C ALA A 213 0.01 -20.24 20.47
N PHE A 214 -0.08 -18.95 20.20
CA PHE A 214 -0.90 -18.02 20.97
C PHE A 214 -2.39 -18.39 20.88
N LEU A 215 -2.92 -18.58 19.67
CA LEU A 215 -4.36 -18.87 19.45
C LEU A 215 -4.79 -20.20 20.07
N VAL A 216 -3.97 -21.25 19.89
CA VAL A 216 -4.23 -22.57 20.49
C VAL A 216 -4.24 -22.47 22.02
N ARG A 217 -3.24 -21.80 22.62
CA ARG A 217 -3.20 -21.61 24.07
C ARG A 217 -4.40 -20.81 24.58
N ALA A 218 -4.80 -19.74 23.88
CA ALA A 218 -5.98 -18.98 24.26
C ALA A 218 -7.26 -19.86 24.23
N ALA A 219 -7.41 -20.73 23.24
CA ALA A 219 -8.52 -21.68 23.15
C ALA A 219 -8.48 -22.72 24.28
N ASP A 220 -7.31 -23.30 24.60
CA ASP A 220 -7.13 -24.26 25.70
C ASP A 220 -7.45 -23.64 27.07
N GLU A 221 -7.17 -22.34 27.23
CA GLU A 221 -7.49 -21.58 28.45
C GLU A 221 -8.93 -21.04 28.48
N GLY A 222 -9.76 -21.35 27.46
CA GLY A 222 -11.13 -20.87 27.35
C GLY A 222 -11.24 -19.37 27.12
N ARG A 223 -10.20 -18.74 26.58
CA ARG A 223 -10.15 -17.31 26.27
C ARG A 223 -10.71 -17.02 24.88
N SER A 224 -11.53 -15.99 24.79
CA SER A 224 -12.12 -15.55 23.54
C SER A 224 -11.15 -14.68 22.72
N VAL A 225 -10.99 -15.02 21.44
CA VAL A 225 -10.19 -14.23 20.47
C VAL A 225 -11.09 -13.83 19.29
N VAL A 226 -11.12 -12.54 18.99
CA VAL A 226 -11.82 -11.98 17.83
C VAL A 226 -10.88 -11.12 17.00
N GLY A 227 -11.23 -10.85 15.72
CA GLY A 227 -10.42 -10.02 14.85
C GLY A 227 -10.90 -8.58 14.79
N TYR A 228 -10.00 -7.66 14.50
CA TYR A 228 -10.31 -6.31 14.07
C TYR A 228 -9.73 -6.04 12.69
N GLY A 229 -10.58 -5.61 11.74
CA GLY A 229 -10.30 -5.41 10.34
C GLY A 229 -10.45 -6.69 9.50
N ALA A 230 -10.78 -6.53 8.22
CA ALA A 230 -10.76 -7.57 7.20
C ALA A 230 -10.08 -7.04 5.93
N PRO A 231 -8.81 -6.54 6.04
CA PRO A 231 -8.06 -6.06 4.89
C PRO A 231 -7.53 -7.22 4.04
N GLY A 232 -7.13 -6.96 2.78
CA GLY A 232 -6.52 -7.95 1.90
C GLY A 232 -5.35 -8.69 2.55
N LYS A 233 -4.41 -7.95 3.16
CA LYS A 233 -3.28 -8.54 3.89
C LYS A 233 -3.70 -9.40 5.09
N GLY A 234 -4.75 -9.03 5.83
CA GLY A 234 -5.28 -9.86 6.90
C GLY A 234 -5.77 -11.22 6.38
N ASN A 235 -6.38 -11.26 5.19
CA ASN A 235 -6.76 -12.52 4.55
C ASN A 235 -5.54 -13.38 4.20
N THR A 236 -4.45 -12.78 3.72
CA THR A 236 -3.20 -13.49 3.45
C THR A 236 -2.65 -14.13 4.72
N LEU A 237 -2.56 -13.35 5.82
CA LEU A 237 -2.12 -13.83 7.13
C LEU A 237 -2.96 -15.01 7.61
N LEU A 238 -4.29 -14.85 7.64
CA LEU A 238 -5.22 -15.88 8.12
C LEU A 238 -5.13 -17.16 7.30
N ASN A 239 -5.07 -17.05 5.96
CA ASN A 239 -4.93 -18.22 5.08
C ASN A 239 -3.58 -18.90 5.23
N HIS A 240 -2.48 -18.13 5.26
CA HIS A 240 -1.14 -18.69 5.47
C HIS A 240 -1.00 -19.43 6.79
N CYS A 241 -1.61 -18.91 7.86
CA CYS A 241 -1.62 -19.55 9.17
C CYS A 241 -2.66 -20.68 9.27
N GLY A 242 -3.64 -20.78 8.36
CA GLY A 242 -4.73 -21.75 8.43
C GLY A 242 -5.74 -21.43 9.55
N ILE A 243 -5.85 -20.17 9.96
CA ILE A 243 -6.75 -19.72 11.03
C ILE A 243 -8.20 -19.74 10.53
N ARG A 244 -9.08 -20.40 11.28
CA ARG A 244 -10.50 -20.57 10.96
C ARG A 244 -11.36 -20.16 12.17
N PRO A 245 -12.73 -20.23 12.07
CA PRO A 245 -13.63 -19.81 13.15
C PRO A 245 -13.48 -20.55 14.48
N ASP A 246 -12.83 -21.70 14.52
CA ASP A 246 -12.48 -22.45 15.73
C ASP A 246 -11.40 -21.74 16.59
N LEU A 247 -10.51 -20.96 15.93
CA LEU A 247 -9.45 -20.19 16.61
C LEU A 247 -9.71 -18.68 16.61
N LEU A 248 -10.51 -18.18 15.67
CA LEU A 248 -10.87 -16.76 15.53
C LEU A 248 -12.37 -16.67 15.24
N ALA A 249 -13.17 -16.51 16.28
CA ALA A 249 -14.62 -16.66 16.19
C ALA A 249 -15.27 -15.74 15.11
N TYR A 250 -14.78 -14.51 15.00
CA TYR A 250 -15.20 -13.55 13.98
C TYR A 250 -14.16 -12.43 13.86
N THR A 251 -14.31 -11.59 12.85
CA THR A 251 -13.65 -10.28 12.76
C THR A 251 -14.68 -9.17 12.58
N VAL A 252 -14.30 -7.95 12.90
CA VAL A 252 -15.11 -6.76 12.62
C VAL A 252 -14.42 -5.87 11.60
N ASP A 253 -15.19 -5.12 10.80
CA ASP A 253 -14.63 -4.14 9.85
C ASP A 253 -15.50 -2.88 9.83
N ARG A 254 -14.89 -1.71 9.67
CA ARG A 254 -15.59 -0.42 9.56
C ARG A 254 -16.37 -0.27 8.26
N ASN A 255 -16.00 -1.02 7.22
CA ASN A 255 -16.65 -0.96 5.92
C ASN A 255 -17.96 -1.75 5.94
N PRO A 256 -19.13 -1.07 5.85
CA PRO A 256 -20.44 -1.72 5.94
C PRO A 256 -20.69 -2.73 4.80
N TYR A 257 -20.03 -2.57 3.66
CA TYR A 257 -20.16 -3.52 2.53
C TYR A 257 -19.59 -4.91 2.83
N LYS A 258 -18.77 -5.05 3.90
CA LYS A 258 -18.23 -6.35 4.34
C LYS A 258 -19.11 -7.03 5.41
N HIS A 259 -20.02 -6.30 6.05
CA HIS A 259 -20.85 -6.85 7.12
C HIS A 259 -21.74 -7.97 6.61
N GLY A 260 -21.88 -9.05 7.41
CA GLY A 260 -22.62 -10.26 7.06
C GLY A 260 -21.93 -11.14 6.01
N ARG A 261 -20.70 -10.80 5.62
CA ARG A 261 -19.87 -11.62 4.72
C ARG A 261 -18.82 -12.39 5.51
N PHE A 262 -17.98 -13.13 4.79
CA PHE A 262 -16.92 -13.97 5.34
C PHE A 262 -15.59 -13.60 4.70
N THR A 263 -14.50 -13.79 5.47
CA THR A 263 -13.16 -13.69 4.91
C THR A 263 -12.92 -14.78 3.85
N PRO A 264 -12.33 -14.47 2.70
CA PRO A 264 -12.02 -15.46 1.67
C PRO A 264 -11.11 -16.58 2.20
N GLY A 265 -11.40 -17.81 1.82
CA GLY A 265 -10.63 -19.01 2.20
C GLY A 265 -10.89 -19.49 3.63
N THR A 266 -10.70 -18.64 4.62
CA THR A 266 -10.81 -19.00 6.05
C THR A 266 -12.24 -18.99 6.60
N ARG A 267 -13.15 -18.28 5.93
CA ARG A 267 -14.57 -18.18 6.28
C ARG A 267 -14.86 -17.62 7.68
N VAL A 268 -13.98 -16.78 8.20
CA VAL A 268 -14.24 -16.05 9.44
C VAL A 268 -15.35 -15.01 9.18
N PRO A 269 -16.45 -15.00 9.97
CA PRO A 269 -17.56 -14.04 9.78
C PRO A 269 -17.10 -12.60 10.03
N ILE A 270 -17.68 -11.63 9.29
CA ILE A 270 -17.36 -10.20 9.44
C ILE A 270 -18.61 -9.48 9.97
N PHE A 271 -18.42 -8.75 11.08
CA PHE A 271 -19.47 -7.99 11.76
C PHE A 271 -19.13 -6.50 11.87
N PRO A 272 -20.10 -5.65 12.27
CA PRO A 272 -19.86 -4.27 12.65
C PRO A 272 -18.93 -4.16 13.88
N PRO A 273 -18.14 -3.05 14.00
CA PRO A 273 -17.18 -2.86 15.10
C PRO A 273 -17.78 -2.88 16.50
N GLU A 274 -19.03 -2.45 16.65
CA GLU A 274 -19.76 -2.37 17.92
C GLU A 274 -19.88 -3.74 18.62
N ARG A 275 -19.77 -4.81 17.87
CA ARG A 275 -19.83 -6.17 18.40
C ARG A 275 -18.70 -6.48 19.39
N ILE A 276 -17.52 -5.88 19.25
CA ILE A 276 -16.41 -6.07 20.22
C ILE A 276 -16.82 -5.58 21.62
N ALA A 277 -17.46 -4.40 21.70
CA ALA A 277 -17.91 -3.85 22.99
C ALA A 277 -19.07 -4.66 23.60
N ALA A 278 -19.92 -5.28 22.77
CA ALA A 278 -21.02 -6.14 23.23
C ALA A 278 -20.49 -7.48 23.78
N ASP A 279 -19.59 -8.14 23.04
CA ASP A 279 -19.09 -9.48 23.37
C ASP A 279 -17.95 -9.49 24.39
N ARG A 280 -17.22 -8.34 24.56
CA ARG A 280 -16.13 -8.15 25.51
C ARG A 280 -15.07 -9.27 25.47
N PRO A 281 -14.42 -9.51 24.32
CA PRO A 281 -13.47 -10.60 24.17
C PRO A 281 -12.21 -10.38 25.02
N ASP A 282 -11.54 -11.47 25.41
CA ASP A 282 -10.25 -11.41 26.12
C ASP A 282 -9.14 -10.85 25.23
N TYR A 283 -9.18 -11.16 23.90
CA TYR A 283 -8.18 -10.70 22.95
C TYR A 283 -8.82 -10.20 21.65
N VAL A 284 -8.25 -9.12 21.10
CA VAL A 284 -8.58 -8.58 19.78
C VAL A 284 -7.34 -8.66 18.90
N LEU A 285 -7.33 -9.58 17.92
CA LEU A 285 -6.29 -9.71 16.90
C LEU A 285 -6.44 -8.61 15.86
N VAL A 286 -5.50 -7.67 15.83
CA VAL A 286 -5.52 -6.51 14.95
C VAL A 286 -4.85 -6.86 13.62
N LEU A 287 -5.67 -7.09 12.57
CA LEU A 287 -5.19 -7.46 11.25
C LEU A 287 -4.55 -6.29 10.48
N PRO A 288 -5.04 -5.02 10.55
CA PRO A 288 -4.35 -3.87 10.01
C PRO A 288 -3.21 -3.37 10.94
N TRP A 289 -2.28 -4.24 11.26
CA TRP A 289 -1.17 -4.05 12.20
C TRP A 289 -0.30 -2.80 11.92
N ASN A 290 -0.23 -2.35 10.65
CA ASN A 290 0.52 -1.14 10.27
C ASN A 290 -0.09 0.16 10.82
N LEU A 291 -1.33 0.11 11.31
CA LEU A 291 -2.02 1.22 11.97
C LEU A 291 -1.98 1.07 13.51
N LYS A 292 -0.94 0.41 14.04
CA LYS A 292 -0.85 0.05 15.47
C LYS A 292 -1.09 1.23 16.40
N ALA A 293 -0.44 2.38 16.18
CA ALA A 293 -0.60 3.54 17.05
C ALA A 293 -2.05 4.04 17.06
N GLU A 294 -2.64 4.29 15.88
CA GLU A 294 -4.01 4.73 15.71
C GLU A 294 -5.01 3.75 16.33
N LEU A 295 -4.84 2.45 16.05
CA LEU A 295 -5.78 1.43 16.51
C LEU A 295 -5.62 1.12 18.00
N THR A 296 -4.46 1.32 18.60
CA THR A 296 -4.28 1.22 20.05
C THR A 296 -5.08 2.30 20.78
N ASP A 297 -5.12 3.51 20.25
CA ASP A 297 -5.93 4.59 20.80
C ASP A 297 -7.43 4.36 20.52
N GLN A 298 -7.80 4.03 19.28
CA GLN A 298 -9.20 3.81 18.90
C GLN A 298 -9.85 2.65 19.66
N LEU A 299 -9.12 1.58 19.93
CA LEU A 299 -9.59 0.38 20.64
C LEU A 299 -9.25 0.41 22.12
N SER A 300 -8.86 1.55 22.69
CA SER A 300 -8.51 1.69 24.12
C SER A 300 -9.60 1.19 25.07
N TYR A 301 -10.86 1.29 24.67
CA TYR A 301 -12.03 0.81 25.41
C TYR A 301 -12.01 -0.72 25.68
N VAL A 302 -11.24 -1.50 24.90
CA VAL A 302 -11.07 -2.94 25.13
C VAL A 302 -10.46 -3.22 26.53
N ARG A 303 -9.68 -2.29 27.04
CA ARG A 303 -9.07 -2.37 28.39
C ARG A 303 -10.07 -2.25 29.53
N ASP A 304 -11.26 -1.66 29.30
CA ASP A 304 -12.29 -1.43 30.34
C ASP A 304 -12.81 -2.72 30.97
N TRP A 305 -12.68 -3.86 30.26
CA TRP A 305 -13.01 -5.20 30.77
C TRP A 305 -11.80 -6.12 30.90
N GLY A 306 -10.58 -5.58 30.82
CA GLY A 306 -9.32 -6.34 30.89
C GLY A 306 -8.93 -7.05 29.60
N GLY A 307 -9.59 -6.75 28.46
CA GLY A 307 -9.24 -7.26 27.14
C GLY A 307 -7.92 -6.66 26.65
N LYS A 308 -7.26 -7.35 25.72
CA LYS A 308 -5.96 -6.98 25.20
C LYS A 308 -5.94 -6.98 23.66
N LEU A 309 -5.15 -6.08 23.08
CA LEU A 309 -4.90 -6.05 21.64
C LEU A 309 -3.71 -6.94 21.30
N VAL A 310 -3.80 -7.66 20.18
CA VAL A 310 -2.76 -8.57 19.70
C VAL A 310 -2.34 -8.14 18.30
N PHE A 311 -1.07 -7.80 18.12
CA PHE A 311 -0.49 -7.43 16.83
C PHE A 311 0.41 -8.58 16.36
N PRO A 312 0.13 -9.19 15.18
CA PRO A 312 0.84 -10.39 14.73
C PRO A 312 2.17 -10.09 14.03
N ILE A 313 2.34 -8.89 13.47
CA ILE A 313 3.48 -8.46 12.64
C ILE A 313 4.04 -7.13 13.20
N PRO A 314 5.39 -6.95 13.23
CA PRO A 314 6.48 -7.82 12.71
C PRO A 314 6.77 -9.07 13.55
N SER A 315 6.33 -9.10 14.78
CA SER A 315 6.33 -10.22 15.72
C SER A 315 5.10 -10.14 16.61
N LEU A 316 4.68 -11.27 17.17
CA LEU A 316 3.51 -11.29 18.04
C LEU A 316 3.73 -10.39 19.27
N GLU A 317 2.86 -9.40 19.44
CA GLU A 317 2.88 -8.47 20.56
C GLU A 317 1.48 -8.34 21.16
N ILE A 318 1.39 -8.38 22.49
CA ILE A 318 0.15 -8.25 23.26
C ILE A 318 0.24 -6.97 24.10
N VAL A 319 -0.76 -6.07 23.92
CA VAL A 319 -0.78 -4.73 24.53
C VAL A 319 -2.03 -4.55 25.40
#